data_f95dfec8791c90c89e8bb3ceee617d77
#
_entry.id   f95dfec8791c90c89e8bb3ceee617d77
#
_cell.length_a   1.000
_cell.length_b   1.000
_cell.length_c   1.000
_cell.angle_alpha   90.00
_cell.angle_beta   90.00
_cell.angle_gamma   90.00
#
_symmetry.space_group_name_H-M   'P 1'
#
loop_
_entity.id
_entity.type
_entity.pdbx_description
1 polymer ?
#
loop_
_entity_poly.entity_id
_entity_poly.type
_entity_poly.pdbx_seq_one_letter_code
_entity_poly.pdbx_strand_id
1 'polypeptide(L)'
;MLVADTSAWIEYLRRTESPADLALDSAFARNEVVLPEPVKAELLVGARSNAELAALRRMLDGVDIALVHPRDDFDAAVDLYQRCRSVGITPRGLVDCLIAAMAARTGHPLLHHDRDLASLAAIAGVPEAEGSLAA
;
A
#
# COMPACT_ATOMS: atom_id res chain seq x y z
N MET A 1 6.67 -12.32 2.66
CA MET A 1 5.52 -11.56 2.11
C MET A 1 5.64 -10.10 2.49
N LEU A 2 5.23 -9.20 1.63
CA LEU A 2 5.08 -7.78 1.94
C LEU A 2 3.77 -7.24 1.38
N VAL A 3 3.27 -6.17 2.00
CA VAL A 3 2.15 -5.39 1.49
C VAL A 3 2.73 -4.19 0.78
N ALA A 4 2.42 -4.01 -0.50
CA ALA A 4 2.87 -2.83 -1.25
C ALA A 4 1.73 -1.82 -1.36
N ASP A 5 2.03 -0.59 -0.96
CA ASP A 5 1.13 0.56 -1.10
C ASP A 5 1.08 1.03 -2.57
N THR A 6 0.07 1.80 -2.90
CA THR A 6 -0.10 2.38 -4.23
C THR A 6 1.16 3.11 -4.72
N SER A 7 1.85 3.86 -3.85
CA SER A 7 3.06 4.58 -4.22
C SER A 7 4.19 3.66 -4.69
N ALA A 8 4.35 2.49 -4.06
CA ALA A 8 5.34 1.51 -4.49
C ALA A 8 4.96 0.86 -5.83
N TRP A 9 3.68 0.54 -6.01
CA TRP A 9 3.19 0.00 -7.28
C TRP A 9 3.40 0.98 -8.44
N ILE A 10 3.18 2.27 -8.21
CA ILE A 10 3.40 3.30 -9.24
C ILE A 10 4.87 3.33 -9.64
N GLU A 11 5.81 3.26 -8.68
CA GLU A 11 7.24 3.19 -8.98
C GLU A 11 7.56 1.96 -9.84
N TYR A 12 7.01 0.81 -9.47
CA TYR A 12 7.19 -0.44 -10.20
C TYR A 12 6.62 -0.37 -11.63
N LEU A 13 5.39 0.12 -11.78
CA LEU A 13 4.74 0.23 -13.09
C LEU A 13 5.43 1.21 -14.03
N ARG A 14 6.02 2.27 -13.49
CA ARG A 14 6.78 3.27 -14.24
C ARG A 14 8.24 2.89 -14.45
N ARG A 15 8.69 1.80 -13.83
CA ARG A 15 10.08 1.32 -13.89
C ARG A 15 11.07 2.44 -13.57
N THR A 16 10.89 3.08 -12.43
CA THR A 16 11.72 4.21 -12.01
C THR A 16 13.11 3.81 -11.54
N GLU A 17 13.32 2.52 -11.28
CA GLU A 17 14.54 1.97 -10.68
C GLU A 17 14.79 2.49 -9.26
N SER A 18 13.77 3.03 -8.61
CA SER A 18 13.83 3.41 -7.21
C SER A 18 13.97 2.18 -6.32
N PRO A 19 14.40 2.34 -5.06
CA PRO A 19 14.44 1.21 -4.12
C PRO A 19 13.10 0.49 -3.98
N ALA A 20 11.97 1.22 -4.04
CA ALA A 20 10.64 0.63 -3.98
C ALA A 20 10.32 -0.21 -5.23
N ASP A 21 10.65 0.29 -6.42
CA ASP A 21 10.51 -0.46 -7.67
C ASP A 21 11.30 -1.78 -7.61
N LEU A 22 12.58 -1.70 -7.27
CA LEU A 22 13.44 -2.88 -7.25
C LEU A 22 12.98 -3.90 -6.20
N ALA A 23 12.55 -3.43 -5.03
CA ALA A 23 12.04 -4.30 -3.98
C ALA A 23 10.74 -5.00 -4.40
N LEU A 24 9.82 -4.27 -5.04
CA LEU A 24 8.56 -4.83 -5.50
C LEU A 24 8.77 -5.81 -6.65
N ASP A 25 9.64 -5.49 -7.60
CA ASP A 25 9.98 -6.38 -8.71
C ASP A 25 10.51 -7.72 -8.19
N SER A 26 11.42 -7.69 -7.22
CA SER A 26 11.96 -8.88 -6.59
C SER A 26 10.89 -9.70 -5.87
N ALA A 27 10.06 -9.04 -5.06
CA ALA A 27 8.98 -9.71 -4.32
C ALA A 27 7.92 -10.28 -5.26
N PHE A 28 7.55 -9.56 -6.30
CA PHE A 28 6.60 -10.01 -7.32
C PHE A 28 7.10 -11.28 -8.02
N ALA A 29 8.37 -11.30 -8.42
CA ALA A 29 8.98 -12.47 -9.06
C ALA A 29 8.96 -13.70 -8.17
N ARG A 30 9.03 -13.52 -6.84
CA ARG A 30 8.96 -14.61 -5.85
C ARG A 30 7.54 -14.93 -5.38
N ASN A 31 6.54 -14.26 -5.91
CA ASN A 31 5.14 -14.38 -5.47
C ASN A 31 4.97 -14.10 -3.97
N GLU A 32 5.63 -13.04 -3.49
CA GLU A 32 5.65 -12.65 -2.08
C GLU A 32 4.98 -11.28 -1.84
N VAL A 33 4.02 -10.90 -2.68
CA VAL A 33 3.31 -9.62 -2.58
C VAL A 33 1.86 -9.85 -2.21
N VAL A 34 1.38 -9.06 -1.26
CA VAL A 34 -0.05 -8.98 -0.88
C VAL A 34 -0.59 -7.64 -1.36
N LEU A 35 -1.73 -7.69 -2.05
CA LEU A 35 -2.39 -6.52 -2.64
C LEU A 35 -3.65 -6.20 -1.84
N PRO A 36 -3.67 -5.11 -1.05
CA PRO A 36 -4.91 -4.66 -0.42
C PRO A 36 -5.93 -4.21 -1.45
N GLU A 37 -7.21 -4.52 -1.24
CA GLU A 37 -8.28 -4.08 -2.13
C GLU A 37 -8.26 -2.58 -2.44
N PRO A 38 -8.06 -1.68 -1.45
CA PRO A 38 -7.98 -0.24 -1.74
C PRO A 38 -6.85 0.11 -2.70
N VAL A 39 -5.70 -0.55 -2.60
CA VAL A 39 -4.57 -0.34 -3.51
C VAL A 39 -4.94 -0.79 -4.91
N LYS A 40 -5.54 -1.98 -5.05
CA LYS A 40 -6.02 -2.46 -6.35
C LYS A 40 -6.97 -1.45 -6.98
N ALA A 41 -7.92 -0.95 -6.22
CA ALA A 41 -8.89 0.04 -6.70
C ALA A 41 -8.20 1.31 -7.19
N GLU A 42 -7.25 1.84 -6.43
CA GLU A 42 -6.52 3.05 -6.82
C GLU A 42 -5.70 2.84 -8.11
N LEU A 43 -5.05 1.69 -8.24
CA LEU A 43 -4.28 1.37 -9.45
C LEU A 43 -5.18 1.28 -10.68
N LEU A 44 -6.32 0.61 -10.56
CA LEU A 44 -7.26 0.46 -11.68
C LEU A 44 -7.88 1.79 -12.10
N VAL A 45 -8.24 2.64 -11.14
CA VAL A 45 -8.78 3.98 -11.41
C VAL A 45 -7.74 4.85 -12.15
N GLY A 46 -6.46 4.63 -11.92
CA GLY A 46 -5.38 5.35 -12.58
C GLY A 46 -5.12 4.96 -14.04
N ALA A 47 -5.76 3.91 -14.56
CA ALA A 47 -5.60 3.49 -15.95
C ALA A 47 -6.12 4.57 -16.91
N ARG A 48 -5.37 4.83 -17.98
CA ARG A 48 -5.65 5.92 -18.93
C ARG A 48 -6.45 5.47 -20.15
N SER A 49 -6.64 4.16 -20.32
CA SER A 49 -7.37 3.58 -21.44
C SER A 49 -7.97 2.23 -21.05
N ASN A 50 -8.92 1.75 -21.86
CA ASN A 50 -9.49 0.42 -21.64
C ASN A 50 -8.45 -0.69 -21.81
N ALA A 51 -7.50 -0.51 -22.73
CA ALA A 51 -6.42 -1.47 -22.94
C ALA A 51 -5.50 -1.55 -21.72
N GLU A 52 -5.12 -0.40 -21.16
CA GLU A 52 -4.30 -0.32 -19.95
C GLU A 52 -5.03 -0.91 -18.74
N LEU A 53 -6.32 -0.61 -18.58
CA LEU A 53 -7.15 -1.18 -17.53
C LEU A 53 -7.19 -2.72 -17.61
N ALA A 54 -7.42 -3.26 -18.81
CA ALA A 54 -7.44 -4.71 -19.02
C ALA A 54 -6.09 -5.36 -18.72
N ALA A 55 -4.99 -4.72 -19.11
CA ALA A 55 -3.64 -5.21 -18.83
C ALA A 55 -3.34 -5.21 -17.32
N LEU A 56 -3.72 -4.14 -16.62
CA LEU A 56 -3.57 -4.06 -15.16
C LEU A 56 -4.40 -5.14 -14.45
N ARG A 57 -5.65 -5.34 -14.86
CA ARG A 57 -6.49 -6.39 -14.28
C ARG A 57 -5.84 -7.76 -14.42
N ARG A 58 -5.33 -8.11 -15.62
CA ARG A 58 -4.66 -9.39 -15.84
C ARG A 58 -3.42 -9.56 -14.96
N MET A 59 -2.61 -8.52 -14.83
CA MET A 59 -1.41 -8.56 -13.98
C MET A 59 -1.77 -8.74 -12.51
N LEU A 60 -2.75 -7.97 -12.03
CA LEU A 60 -3.12 -7.96 -10.60
C LEU A 60 -3.94 -9.19 -10.21
N ASP A 61 -4.63 -9.86 -11.14
CA ASP A 61 -5.38 -11.09 -10.85
C ASP A 61 -4.50 -12.23 -10.35
N GLY A 62 -3.21 -12.21 -10.67
CA GLY A 62 -2.24 -13.20 -10.18
C GLY A 62 -1.64 -12.91 -8.81
N VAL A 63 -2.00 -11.80 -8.19
CA VAL A 63 -1.43 -11.35 -6.91
C VAL A 63 -2.40 -11.70 -5.78
N ASP A 64 -1.86 -12.18 -4.64
CA ASP A 64 -2.66 -12.45 -3.47
C ASP A 64 -3.33 -11.17 -2.97
N ILE A 65 -4.64 -11.16 -2.90
CA ILE A 65 -5.41 -10.00 -2.47
C ILE A 65 -5.73 -10.08 -0.97
N ALA A 66 -5.58 -8.94 -0.28
CA ALA A 66 -6.09 -8.76 1.07
C ALA A 66 -7.43 -8.03 0.96
N LEU A 67 -8.51 -8.71 1.32
CA LEU A 67 -9.85 -8.11 1.31
C LEU A 67 -10.04 -7.20 2.51
N VAL A 68 -10.79 -6.13 2.34
CA VAL A 68 -11.21 -5.28 3.44
C VAL A 68 -12.14 -6.08 4.34
N HIS A 69 -11.89 -6.04 5.66
CA HIS A 69 -12.86 -6.53 6.63
C HIS A 69 -13.86 -5.40 6.90
N PRO A 70 -15.14 -5.57 6.50
CA PRO A 70 -16.15 -4.55 6.74
C PRO A 70 -16.21 -4.18 8.21
N ARG A 71 -16.35 -2.89 8.52
CA ARG A 71 -16.33 -2.32 9.85
C ARG A 71 -14.94 -2.31 10.49
N ASP A 72 -14.32 -3.47 10.73
CA ASP A 72 -13.10 -3.55 11.54
C ASP A 72 -11.92 -2.78 10.93
N ASP A 73 -11.68 -2.91 9.64
CA ASP A 73 -10.61 -2.17 8.97
C ASP A 73 -10.92 -0.67 8.88
N PHE A 74 -12.18 -0.30 8.67
CA PHE A 74 -12.57 1.10 8.66
C PHE A 74 -12.49 1.72 10.06
N ASP A 75 -12.94 1.02 11.09
CA ASP A 75 -12.80 1.47 12.48
C ASP A 75 -11.31 1.65 12.85
N ALA A 76 -10.47 0.72 12.45
CA ALA A 76 -9.02 0.81 12.68
C ALA A 76 -8.41 2.00 11.93
N ALA A 77 -8.88 2.28 10.71
CA ALA A 77 -8.41 3.44 9.94
C ALA A 77 -8.81 4.76 10.61
N VAL A 78 -10.03 4.86 11.11
CA VAL A 78 -10.50 6.03 11.87
C VAL A 78 -9.66 6.22 13.13
N ASP A 79 -9.42 5.16 13.88
CA ASP A 79 -8.58 5.21 15.07
C ASP A 79 -7.17 5.70 14.75
N LEU A 80 -6.57 5.18 13.69
CA LEU A 80 -5.25 5.59 13.25
C LEU A 80 -5.23 7.08 12.87
N TYR A 81 -6.24 7.55 12.15
CA TYR A 81 -6.37 8.95 11.78
C TYR A 81 -6.39 9.85 13.01
N GLN A 82 -7.19 9.49 14.02
CA GLN A 82 -7.27 10.24 15.27
C GLN A 82 -5.96 10.24 16.03
N ARG A 83 -5.27 9.11 16.07
CA ARG A 83 -3.95 9.00 16.72
C ARG A 83 -2.91 9.88 16.03
N CYS A 84 -2.92 9.95 14.72
CA CYS A 84 -2.04 10.85 13.97
C CYS A 84 -2.30 12.30 14.35
N ARG A 85 -3.56 12.71 14.36
CA ARG A 85 -3.93 14.09 14.71
C ARG A 85 -3.53 14.43 16.17
N SER A 86 -3.62 13.47 17.07
CA SER A 86 -3.24 13.69 18.48
C SER A 86 -1.76 14.01 18.66
N VAL A 87 -0.91 13.64 17.72
CA VAL A 87 0.53 13.95 17.72
C VAL A 87 0.91 14.99 16.65
N GLY A 88 -0.06 15.73 16.13
CA GLY A 88 0.19 16.85 15.21
C GLY A 88 0.39 16.44 13.75
N ILE A 89 0.04 15.21 13.38
CA ILE A 89 0.13 14.72 12.01
C ILE A 89 -1.28 14.65 11.42
N THR A 90 -1.48 15.27 10.26
CA THR A 90 -2.76 15.19 9.53
C THR A 90 -2.56 14.29 8.31
N PRO A 91 -3.15 13.08 8.29
CA PRO A 91 -3.10 12.23 7.11
C PRO A 91 -3.77 12.92 5.92
N ARG A 92 -3.28 12.66 4.70
CA ARG A 92 -3.89 13.24 3.49
C ARG A 92 -5.30 12.73 3.23
N GLY A 93 -5.60 11.51 3.68
CA GLY A 93 -6.91 10.94 3.51
C GLY A 93 -7.08 9.64 4.28
N LEU A 94 -8.33 9.19 4.30
CA LEU A 94 -8.69 7.96 5.03
C LEU A 94 -8.14 6.70 4.36
N VAL A 95 -7.97 6.71 3.03
CA VAL A 95 -7.50 5.52 2.29
C VAL A 95 -6.08 5.13 2.72
N ASP A 96 -5.18 6.08 2.92
CA ASP A 96 -3.84 5.78 3.42
C ASP A 96 -3.88 5.14 4.81
N CYS A 97 -4.76 5.64 5.68
CA CYS A 97 -4.98 5.04 7.00
C CYS A 97 -5.57 3.63 6.89
N LEU A 98 -6.47 3.41 5.95
CA LEU A 98 -7.06 2.09 5.70
C LEU A 98 -5.99 1.08 5.24
N ILE A 99 -5.12 1.49 4.33
CA ILE A 99 -4.02 0.64 3.84
C ILE A 99 -3.07 0.30 4.99
N ALA A 100 -2.66 1.30 5.79
CA ALA A 100 -1.79 1.07 6.94
C ALA A 100 -2.44 0.14 7.97
N ALA A 101 -3.73 0.32 8.25
CA ALA A 101 -4.49 -0.54 9.16
C ALA A 101 -4.57 -1.98 8.65
N MET A 102 -4.78 -2.17 7.36
CA MET A 102 -4.80 -3.50 6.74
C MET A 102 -3.41 -4.16 6.79
N ALA A 103 -2.34 -3.41 6.54
CA ALA A 103 -0.98 -3.93 6.68
C ALA A 103 -0.72 -4.40 8.13
N ALA A 104 -1.14 -3.60 9.11
CA ALA A 104 -1.02 -3.98 10.52
C ALA A 104 -1.77 -5.29 10.82
N ARG A 105 -2.98 -5.44 10.30
CA ARG A 105 -3.80 -6.64 10.51
C ARG A 105 -3.18 -7.89 9.88
N THR A 106 -2.58 -7.75 8.69
CA THR A 106 -1.95 -8.89 8.01
C THR A 106 -0.64 -9.31 8.65
N GLY A 107 -0.01 -8.44 9.43
CA GLY A 107 1.29 -8.71 10.07
C GLY A 107 2.48 -8.66 9.11
N HIS A 108 2.29 -8.24 7.86
CA HIS A 108 3.36 -8.13 6.88
C HIS A 108 3.94 -6.72 6.84
N PRO A 109 5.25 -6.56 6.53
CA PRO A 109 5.83 -5.24 6.39
C PRO A 109 5.23 -4.49 5.19
N LEU A 110 5.20 -3.16 5.30
CA LEU A 110 4.66 -2.26 4.29
C LEU A 110 5.78 -1.68 3.42
N LEU A 111 5.68 -1.89 2.12
CA LEU A 111 6.55 -1.26 1.13
C LEU A 111 5.84 -0.03 0.57
N HIS A 112 6.49 1.12 0.62
CA HIS A 112 5.95 2.37 0.11
C HIS A 112 7.05 3.27 -0.46
N HIS A 113 6.63 4.30 -1.19
CA HIS A 113 7.50 5.36 -1.69
C HIS A 113 6.89 6.73 -1.36
N ASP A 114 6.52 6.92 -0.08
CA ASP A 114 5.76 8.09 0.37
C ASP A 114 6.12 8.40 1.83
N ARG A 115 6.67 9.59 2.07
CA ARG A 115 7.07 10.02 3.42
C ARG A 115 5.90 10.09 4.40
N ASP A 116 4.70 10.40 3.90
CA ASP A 116 3.51 10.44 4.75
C ASP A 116 3.14 9.03 5.20
N LEU A 117 3.30 8.03 4.34
CA LEU A 117 3.11 6.62 4.69
C LEU A 117 4.14 6.14 5.72
N ALA A 118 5.38 6.65 5.66
CA ALA A 118 6.39 6.34 6.68
C ALA A 118 5.91 6.78 8.07
N SER A 119 5.36 7.99 8.18
CA SER A 119 4.80 8.49 9.44
C SER A 119 3.60 7.68 9.91
N LEU A 120 2.69 7.31 9.00
CA LEU A 120 1.53 6.47 9.32
C LEU A 120 1.95 5.09 9.78
N ALA A 121 2.90 4.46 9.11
CA ALA A 121 3.41 3.14 9.46
C ALA A 121 4.00 3.14 10.88
N ALA A 122 4.78 4.16 11.22
CA ALA A 122 5.38 4.31 12.54
C ALA A 122 4.30 4.39 13.64
N ILE A 123 3.26 5.20 13.42
CA ILE A 123 2.16 5.37 14.40
C ILE A 123 1.33 4.09 14.50
N ALA A 124 1.07 3.43 13.37
CA ALA A 124 0.32 2.18 13.33
C ALA A 124 1.11 0.96 13.86
N GLY A 125 2.42 1.11 14.06
CA GLY A 125 3.27 0.00 14.48
C GLY A 125 3.53 -1.02 13.38
N VAL A 126 3.47 -0.61 12.11
CA VAL A 126 3.71 -1.48 10.96
C VAL A 126 5.19 -1.38 10.58
N PRO A 127 5.92 -2.51 10.53
CA PRO A 127 7.29 -2.48 10.02
C PRO A 127 7.31 -2.05 8.56
N GLU A 128 8.28 -1.22 8.21
CA GLU A 128 8.50 -0.83 6.82
C GLU A 128 9.38 -1.89 6.14
N ALA A 129 9.00 -2.29 4.93
CA ALA A 129 9.82 -3.20 4.13
C ALA A 129 11.07 -2.47 3.62
N GLU A 130 12.16 -3.21 3.45
CA GLU A 130 13.37 -2.68 2.83
C GLU A 130 13.05 -2.17 1.43
N GLY A 131 13.51 -0.97 1.12
CA GLY A 131 13.22 -0.27 -0.13
C GLY A 131 12.17 0.83 0.02
N SER A 132 11.54 0.93 1.18
CA SER A 132 10.61 2.03 1.46
C SER A 132 11.33 3.36 1.59
N LEU A 133 10.64 4.45 1.22
CA LEU A 133 11.19 5.79 1.30
C LEU A 133 11.27 6.22 2.77
N ALA A 134 12.43 6.69 3.21
CA ALA A 134 12.62 7.19 4.56
C ALA A 134 11.78 8.46 4.80
N ALA A 135 11.27 8.58 6.02
CA ALA A 135 10.49 9.75 6.43
C ALA A 135 11.31 11.04 6.43
#